data_15706bfc8dcd0d703664a67722da80b0
#
_entry.id   15706bfc8dcd0d703664a67722da80b0
#
_cell.length_a   1.000
_cell.length_b   1.000
_cell.length_c   1.000
_cell.angle_alpha   90.00
_cell.angle_beta   90.00
_cell.angle_gamma   90.00
#
_symmetry.space_group_name_H-M   'P 1'
#
loop_
_entity.id
_entity.type
_entity.pdbx_description
1 polymer ?
#
loop_
_entity_poly.entity_id
_entity_poly.type
_entity_poly.pdbx_seq_one_letter_code
_entity_poly.pdbx_strand_id
1 'polypeptide(L)'
;MILPSYLLPFVKMSDYIMAVSITGLTASVLLFYYWLKSRKTDAGTAFILSLMFLLAGPMIGQYSGQIMFVDYMPFLCLALIGVDRYFEQEKSGLFTISVFLMIMTSFYFSIGGMLSLVLYGLHRYFEQREGNRVTVRSFLRDGLCFVRSMILAVLMSGFFLVPTALALTGGRSKEQNTSFASFFIPQITVERFAYSIYGIGLTTLVITVLLTGLLYRKVYEKVLTYGCVIVLAIPVFAYLLNGGLYIRDKVFIPLLPLLCYLISIYLEKCRKRELSFIAGIVPYIITTIFVI
;
A
#
# COMPACT_ATOMS: atom_id res chain seq x y z
N MET A 1 -20.45 -3.45 -4.94
CA MET A 1 -21.45 -3.20 -3.88
C MET A 1 -22.90 -3.28 -4.36
N ILE A 2 -23.25 -2.77 -5.54
CA ILE A 2 -24.64 -2.73 -6.02
C ILE A 2 -25.18 -4.14 -6.35
N LEU A 3 -24.35 -5.00 -6.99
CA LEU A 3 -24.80 -6.32 -7.45
C LEU A 3 -25.33 -7.23 -6.31
N PRO A 4 -24.64 -7.36 -5.16
CA PRO A 4 -25.16 -8.14 -4.04
C PRO A 4 -26.44 -7.55 -3.40
N SER A 5 -26.67 -6.22 -3.45
CA SER A 5 -27.85 -5.60 -2.90
C SER A 5 -29.15 -5.99 -3.64
N TYR A 6 -29.06 -6.32 -4.94
CA TYR A 6 -30.18 -6.84 -5.71
C TYR A 6 -30.51 -8.30 -5.36
N LEU A 7 -29.55 -9.06 -4.85
CA LEU A 7 -29.76 -10.45 -4.42
C LEU A 7 -30.35 -10.57 -2.99
N LEU A 8 -30.37 -9.47 -2.24
CA LEU A 8 -30.85 -9.42 -0.86
C LEU A 8 -31.98 -8.39 -0.71
N PRO A 9 -33.17 -8.57 -1.36
CA PRO A 9 -34.26 -7.58 -1.35
C PRO A 9 -34.87 -7.32 0.04
N PHE A 10 -34.57 -8.18 1.03
CA PHE A 10 -35.11 -8.08 2.40
C PHE A 10 -34.20 -7.34 3.38
N VAL A 11 -33.00 -6.91 2.94
CA VAL A 11 -31.99 -6.23 3.80
C VAL A 11 -32.02 -4.75 3.51
N LYS A 12 -32.11 -3.92 4.53
CA LYS A 12 -31.99 -2.46 4.37
C LYS A 12 -30.58 -2.12 3.87
N MET A 13 -30.47 -1.12 2.98
CA MET A 13 -29.18 -0.70 2.42
C MET A 13 -28.18 -0.27 3.52
N SER A 14 -28.64 0.35 4.60
CA SER A 14 -27.81 0.70 5.76
C SER A 14 -27.17 -0.52 6.41
N ASP A 15 -27.97 -1.58 6.64
CA ASP A 15 -27.51 -2.80 7.29
C ASP A 15 -26.52 -3.56 6.40
N TYR A 16 -26.79 -3.57 5.09
CA TYR A 16 -25.89 -4.12 4.09
C TYR A 16 -24.53 -3.38 4.08
N ILE A 17 -24.54 -2.04 4.02
CA ILE A 17 -23.30 -1.24 4.04
C ILE A 17 -22.54 -1.49 5.34
N MET A 18 -23.22 -1.51 6.49
CA MET A 18 -22.59 -1.79 7.78
C MET A 18 -21.97 -3.19 7.82
N ALA A 19 -22.69 -4.21 7.36
CA ALA A 19 -22.17 -5.58 7.30
C ALA A 19 -20.93 -5.70 6.41
N VAL A 20 -20.96 -5.07 5.22
CA VAL A 20 -19.82 -5.05 4.29
C VAL A 20 -18.62 -4.29 4.91
N SER A 21 -18.89 -3.17 5.62
CA SER A 21 -17.84 -2.40 6.30
C SER A 21 -17.15 -3.22 7.38
N ILE A 22 -17.91 -3.85 8.27
CA ILE A 22 -17.36 -4.67 9.36
C ILE A 22 -16.61 -5.88 8.78
N THR A 23 -17.21 -6.57 7.81
CA THR A 23 -16.59 -7.74 7.18
C THR A 23 -15.29 -7.36 6.44
N GLY A 24 -15.33 -6.27 5.67
CA GLY A 24 -14.17 -5.78 4.93
C GLY A 24 -13.03 -5.36 5.86
N LEU A 25 -13.34 -4.62 6.94
CA LEU A 25 -12.35 -4.23 7.94
C LEU A 25 -11.72 -5.46 8.62
N THR A 26 -12.56 -6.38 9.09
CA THR A 26 -12.10 -7.61 9.74
C THR A 26 -11.25 -8.46 8.80
N ALA A 27 -11.70 -8.66 7.56
CA ALA A 27 -10.95 -9.41 6.56
C ALA A 27 -9.59 -8.75 6.24
N SER A 28 -9.55 -7.42 6.14
CA SER A 28 -8.29 -6.69 5.92
C SER A 28 -7.28 -6.95 7.03
N VAL A 29 -7.71 -6.85 8.28
CA VAL A 29 -6.85 -7.04 9.47
C VAL A 29 -6.38 -8.49 9.59
N LEU A 30 -7.28 -9.46 9.38
CA LEU A 30 -6.94 -10.88 9.44
C LEU A 30 -5.97 -11.29 8.33
N LEU A 31 -6.20 -10.83 7.09
CA LEU A 31 -5.31 -11.10 5.97
C LEU A 31 -3.95 -10.42 6.17
N PHE A 32 -3.93 -9.22 6.71
CA PHE A 32 -2.69 -8.52 7.05
C PHE A 32 -1.91 -9.26 8.14
N TYR A 33 -2.58 -9.70 9.22
CA TYR A 33 -1.96 -10.53 10.26
C TYR A 33 -1.38 -11.82 9.67
N TYR A 34 -2.16 -12.53 8.85
CA TYR A 34 -1.72 -13.76 8.19
C TYR A 34 -0.51 -13.52 7.29
N TRP A 35 -0.51 -12.42 6.54
CA TRP A 35 0.63 -12.03 5.70
C TRP A 35 1.89 -11.78 6.53
N LEU A 36 1.81 -11.02 7.62
CA LEU A 36 2.95 -10.81 8.51
C LEU A 36 3.47 -12.12 9.09
N LYS A 37 2.59 -13.04 9.47
CA LYS A 37 2.96 -14.37 9.97
C LYS A 37 3.66 -15.20 8.90
N SER A 38 3.19 -15.16 7.65
CA SER A 38 3.85 -15.85 6.52
C SER A 38 5.26 -15.30 6.27
N ARG A 39 5.49 -14.01 6.59
CA ARG A 39 6.82 -13.35 6.55
C ARG A 39 7.69 -13.65 7.77
N LYS A 40 7.32 -14.65 8.58
CA LYS A 40 8.04 -15.07 9.81
C LYS A 40 8.14 -13.99 10.89
N THR A 41 7.28 -12.96 10.83
CA THR A 41 7.17 -11.99 11.92
C THR A 41 6.70 -12.69 13.20
N ASP A 42 7.28 -12.34 14.33
CA ASP A 42 6.88 -12.84 15.64
C ASP A 42 5.38 -12.60 15.90
N ALA A 43 4.71 -13.54 16.58
CA ALA A 43 3.26 -13.49 16.76
C ALA A 43 2.79 -12.23 17.51
N GLY A 44 3.51 -11.84 18.57
CA GLY A 44 3.20 -10.62 19.33
C GLY A 44 3.37 -9.35 18.48
N THR A 45 4.47 -9.26 17.73
CA THR A 45 4.74 -8.16 16.82
C THR A 45 3.68 -8.11 15.71
N ALA A 46 3.33 -9.24 15.09
CA ALA A 46 2.30 -9.31 14.06
C ALA A 46 0.93 -8.86 14.59
N PHE A 47 0.58 -9.26 15.82
CA PHE A 47 -0.66 -8.84 16.47
C PHE A 47 -0.70 -7.33 16.72
N ILE A 48 0.37 -6.77 17.32
CA ILE A 48 0.47 -5.33 17.61
C ILE A 48 0.36 -4.52 16.30
N LEU A 49 1.07 -4.94 15.24
CA LEU A 49 1.02 -4.26 13.95
C LEU A 49 -0.34 -4.39 13.27
N SER A 50 -1.05 -5.50 13.47
CA SER A 50 -2.43 -5.66 12.97
C SER A 50 -3.41 -4.75 13.70
N LEU A 51 -3.22 -4.54 15.01
CA LEU A 51 -3.97 -3.53 15.76
C LEU A 51 -3.61 -2.11 15.28
N MET A 52 -2.34 -1.84 15.05
CA MET A 52 -1.89 -0.54 14.53
C MET A 52 -2.46 -0.27 13.13
N PHE A 53 -2.51 -1.29 12.28
CA PHE A 53 -3.16 -1.23 10.96
C PHE A 53 -4.67 -1.00 11.08
N LEU A 54 -5.36 -1.71 11.99
CA LEU A 54 -6.77 -1.50 12.30
C LEU A 54 -7.05 -0.08 12.75
N LEU A 55 -6.21 0.45 13.67
CA LEU A 55 -6.38 1.77 14.29
C LEU A 55 -5.86 2.91 13.43
N ALA A 56 -5.30 2.64 12.25
CA ALA A 56 -4.89 3.68 11.33
C ALA A 56 -6.09 4.56 10.92
N GLY A 57 -5.87 5.87 10.88
CA GLY A 57 -6.92 6.86 10.58
C GLY A 57 -7.79 6.50 9.37
N PRO A 58 -7.21 6.13 8.19
CA PRO A 58 -7.99 5.73 7.04
C PRO A 58 -8.82 4.46 7.27
N MET A 59 -8.31 3.48 8.02
CA MET A 59 -9.02 2.23 8.23
C MET A 59 -10.29 2.46 9.06
N ILE A 60 -10.19 3.09 10.23
CA ILE A 60 -11.37 3.35 11.06
C ILE A 60 -12.26 4.43 10.41
N GLY A 61 -11.68 5.56 10.01
CA GLY A 61 -12.45 6.70 9.54
C GLY A 61 -13.19 6.43 8.24
N GLN A 62 -12.56 5.72 7.28
CA GLN A 62 -13.18 5.47 5.98
C GLN A 62 -14.13 4.28 6.00
N TYR A 63 -13.86 3.23 6.78
CA TYR A 63 -14.82 2.12 6.93
C TYR A 63 -16.11 2.57 7.64
N SER A 64 -16.04 3.59 8.49
CA SER A 64 -17.23 4.15 9.13
C SER A 64 -17.97 5.20 8.29
N GLY A 65 -17.25 5.94 7.43
CA GLY A 65 -17.81 7.08 6.70
C GLY A 65 -17.86 6.93 5.19
N GLN A 66 -16.74 6.55 4.58
CA GLN A 66 -16.57 6.51 3.11
C GLN A 66 -15.87 5.22 2.67
N ILE A 67 -16.57 4.11 2.85
CA ILE A 67 -16.06 2.75 2.62
C ILE A 67 -15.37 2.57 1.25
N MET A 68 -15.79 3.31 0.22
CA MET A 68 -15.20 3.26 -1.12
C MET A 68 -13.69 3.55 -1.16
N PHE A 69 -13.13 4.15 -0.10
CA PHE A 69 -11.70 4.46 -0.03
C PHE A 69 -10.86 3.32 0.54
N VAL A 70 -11.48 2.30 1.12
CA VAL A 70 -10.79 1.21 1.82
C VAL A 70 -11.35 -0.19 1.53
N ASP A 71 -12.48 -0.32 0.83
CA ASP A 71 -13.13 -1.59 0.53
C ASP A 71 -12.29 -2.56 -0.33
N TYR A 72 -11.28 -2.05 -1.05
CA TYR A 72 -10.30 -2.83 -1.80
C TYR A 72 -9.18 -3.43 -0.90
N MET A 73 -9.05 -2.97 0.36
CA MET A 73 -7.93 -3.31 1.23
C MET A 73 -7.80 -4.82 1.51
N PRO A 74 -8.88 -5.60 1.72
CA PRO A 74 -8.75 -7.05 1.86
C PRO A 74 -8.08 -7.70 0.65
N PHE A 75 -8.43 -7.24 -0.56
CA PHE A 75 -7.87 -7.77 -1.80
C PHE A 75 -6.42 -7.33 -2.01
N LEU A 76 -6.04 -6.13 -1.55
CA LEU A 76 -4.64 -5.71 -1.52
C LEU A 76 -3.81 -6.58 -0.56
N CYS A 77 -4.31 -6.85 0.65
CA CYS A 77 -3.63 -7.75 1.59
C CYS A 77 -3.53 -9.18 1.03
N LEU A 78 -4.57 -9.67 0.36
CA LEU A 78 -4.56 -10.95 -0.32
C LEU A 78 -3.56 -10.98 -1.50
N ALA A 79 -3.44 -9.86 -2.23
CA ALA A 79 -2.47 -9.72 -3.31
C ALA A 79 -1.02 -9.73 -2.79
N LEU A 80 -0.73 -9.16 -1.63
CA LEU A 80 0.58 -9.24 -0.98
C LEU A 80 0.95 -10.70 -0.66
N ILE A 81 0.00 -11.49 -0.15
CA ILE A 81 0.17 -12.95 0.02
C ILE A 81 0.39 -13.63 -1.33
N GLY A 82 -0.34 -13.18 -2.35
CA GLY A 82 -0.19 -13.66 -3.73
C GLY A 82 1.20 -13.39 -4.31
N VAL A 83 1.78 -12.23 -4.01
CA VAL A 83 3.17 -11.89 -4.39
C VAL A 83 4.16 -12.84 -3.70
N ASP A 84 4.00 -13.11 -2.40
CA ASP A 84 4.86 -14.07 -1.71
C ASP A 84 4.80 -15.46 -2.35
N ARG A 85 3.59 -15.97 -2.66
CA ARG A 85 3.42 -17.25 -3.36
C ARG A 85 3.99 -17.25 -4.78
N TYR A 86 3.90 -16.11 -5.47
CA TYR A 86 4.52 -15.95 -6.79
C TYR A 86 6.04 -16.16 -6.71
N PHE A 87 6.70 -15.50 -5.75
CA PHE A 87 8.14 -15.62 -5.59
C PHE A 87 8.59 -16.96 -4.99
N GLU A 88 7.81 -17.57 -4.09
CA GLU A 88 8.20 -18.81 -3.40
C GLU A 88 7.81 -20.09 -4.17
N GLN A 89 6.70 -20.05 -4.90
CA GLN A 89 6.10 -21.24 -5.53
C GLN A 89 5.91 -21.08 -7.05
N GLU A 90 6.29 -19.94 -7.62
CA GLU A 90 6.06 -19.58 -9.04
C GLU A 90 4.56 -19.61 -9.45
N LYS A 91 3.63 -19.48 -8.48
CA LYS A 91 2.18 -19.52 -8.70
C LYS A 91 1.61 -18.11 -8.75
N SER A 92 1.20 -17.67 -9.94
CA SER A 92 0.63 -16.33 -10.15
C SER A 92 -0.89 -16.23 -9.95
N GLY A 93 -1.61 -17.36 -9.86
CA GLY A 93 -3.09 -17.35 -9.87
C GLY A 93 -3.71 -16.52 -8.76
N LEU A 94 -3.28 -16.71 -7.50
CA LEU A 94 -3.78 -15.93 -6.38
C LEU A 94 -3.47 -14.43 -6.55
N PHE A 95 -2.25 -14.10 -7.00
CA PHE A 95 -1.85 -12.72 -7.26
C PHE A 95 -2.74 -12.06 -8.32
N THR A 96 -2.94 -12.72 -9.48
CA THR A 96 -3.78 -12.22 -10.57
C THR A 96 -5.23 -12.02 -10.14
N ILE A 97 -5.83 -13.01 -9.45
CA ILE A 97 -7.23 -12.94 -9.00
C ILE A 97 -7.40 -11.83 -7.95
N SER A 98 -6.46 -11.69 -7.02
CA SER A 98 -6.54 -10.64 -6.00
C SER A 98 -6.43 -9.24 -6.60
N VAL A 99 -5.56 -9.03 -7.58
CA VAL A 99 -5.47 -7.74 -8.31
C VAL A 99 -6.76 -7.49 -9.11
N PHE A 100 -7.32 -8.51 -9.77
CA PHE A 100 -8.61 -8.40 -10.44
C PHE A 100 -9.71 -7.95 -9.48
N LEU A 101 -9.86 -8.61 -8.32
CA LEU A 101 -10.88 -8.26 -7.32
C LEU A 101 -10.65 -6.86 -6.75
N MET A 102 -9.40 -6.46 -6.53
CA MET A 102 -9.03 -5.11 -6.11
C MET A 102 -9.50 -4.05 -7.11
N ILE A 103 -9.31 -4.29 -8.41
CA ILE A 103 -9.78 -3.38 -9.49
C ILE A 103 -11.30 -3.34 -9.53
N MET A 104 -11.97 -4.50 -9.45
CA MET A 104 -13.42 -4.59 -9.46
C MET A 104 -14.08 -3.88 -8.28
N THR A 105 -13.39 -3.82 -7.15
CA THR A 105 -13.89 -3.15 -5.93
C THR A 105 -13.65 -1.65 -5.99
N SER A 106 -12.44 -1.22 -6.41
CA SER A 106 -12.10 0.19 -6.50
C SER A 106 -11.10 0.45 -7.64
N PHE A 107 -11.60 0.87 -8.81
CA PHE A 107 -10.73 1.19 -9.95
C PHE A 107 -9.73 2.30 -9.63
N TYR A 108 -10.13 3.28 -8.82
CA TYR A 108 -9.34 4.44 -8.51
C TYR A 108 -8.16 4.10 -7.59
N PHE A 109 -8.42 3.42 -6.47
CA PHE A 109 -7.37 3.06 -5.52
C PHE A 109 -6.55 1.83 -5.95
N SER A 110 -7.04 1.05 -6.92
CA SER A 110 -6.29 -0.07 -7.48
C SER A 110 -4.97 0.36 -8.13
N ILE A 111 -4.89 1.58 -8.68
CA ILE A 111 -3.65 2.12 -9.25
C ILE A 111 -2.58 2.26 -8.16
N GLY A 112 -2.93 2.87 -7.01
CA GLY A 112 -2.06 2.95 -5.84
C GLY A 112 -1.74 1.57 -5.25
N GLY A 113 -2.72 0.66 -5.24
CA GLY A 113 -2.54 -0.73 -4.85
C GLY A 113 -1.53 -1.47 -5.74
N MET A 114 -1.64 -1.32 -7.06
CA MET A 114 -0.67 -1.90 -8.01
C MET A 114 0.74 -1.33 -7.80
N LEU A 115 0.87 -0.02 -7.53
CA LEU A 115 2.15 0.58 -7.18
C LEU A 115 2.73 -0.04 -5.90
N SER A 116 1.92 -0.23 -4.86
CA SER A 116 2.33 -0.90 -3.63
C SER A 116 2.82 -2.32 -3.90
N LEU A 117 2.11 -3.08 -4.74
CA LEU A 117 2.50 -4.44 -5.14
C LEU A 117 3.80 -4.46 -5.95
N VAL A 118 4.06 -3.45 -6.80
CA VAL A 118 5.34 -3.31 -7.52
C VAL A 118 6.48 -3.03 -6.55
N LEU A 119 6.30 -2.11 -5.60
CA LEU A 119 7.32 -1.83 -4.58
C LEU A 119 7.63 -3.07 -3.73
N TYR A 120 6.60 -3.81 -3.32
CA TYR A 120 6.78 -5.05 -2.59
C TYR A 120 7.41 -6.15 -3.46
N GLY A 121 7.02 -6.26 -4.72
CA GLY A 121 7.63 -7.19 -5.67
C GLY A 121 9.12 -6.93 -5.89
N LEU A 122 9.53 -5.66 -5.99
CA LEU A 122 10.94 -5.28 -6.04
C LEU A 122 11.69 -5.70 -4.77
N HIS A 123 11.10 -5.46 -3.59
CA HIS A 123 11.66 -5.92 -2.32
C HIS A 123 11.88 -7.44 -2.32
N ARG A 124 10.87 -8.22 -2.72
CA ARG A 124 10.93 -9.69 -2.78
C ARG A 124 11.96 -10.19 -3.80
N TYR A 125 12.04 -9.53 -4.95
CA TYR A 125 13.02 -9.86 -5.98
C TYR A 125 14.45 -9.73 -5.47
N PHE A 126 14.78 -8.60 -4.82
CA PHE A 126 16.12 -8.39 -4.27
C PHE A 126 16.39 -9.24 -3.03
N GLU A 127 15.37 -9.56 -2.23
CA GLU A 127 15.48 -10.46 -1.08
C GLU A 127 15.87 -11.89 -1.52
N GLN A 128 15.22 -12.44 -2.55
CA GLN A 128 15.55 -13.77 -3.08
C GLN A 128 16.94 -13.84 -3.74
N ARG A 129 17.44 -12.72 -4.20
CA ARG A 129 18.75 -12.62 -4.86
C ARG A 129 19.85 -12.05 -3.97
N GLU A 130 19.62 -12.04 -2.66
CA GLU A 130 20.66 -11.61 -1.70
C GLU A 130 21.95 -12.45 -1.92
N GLY A 131 23.07 -11.76 -2.15
CA GLY A 131 24.38 -12.38 -2.44
C GLY A 131 24.61 -12.77 -3.91
N ASN A 132 23.64 -12.71 -4.78
CA ASN A 132 23.78 -13.03 -6.21
C ASN A 132 23.88 -11.75 -7.06
N ARG A 133 24.68 -11.81 -8.13
CA ARG A 133 24.77 -10.70 -9.08
C ARG A 133 23.47 -10.58 -9.88
N VAL A 134 22.83 -9.43 -9.81
CA VAL A 134 21.63 -9.12 -10.60
C VAL A 134 22.08 -8.55 -11.96
N THR A 135 21.76 -9.24 -13.05
CA THR A 135 22.00 -8.73 -14.41
C THR A 135 20.76 -7.97 -14.87
N VAL A 136 20.95 -6.85 -15.60
CA VAL A 136 19.84 -6.05 -16.15
C VAL A 136 18.87 -6.92 -16.96
N ARG A 137 19.42 -7.85 -17.78
CA ARG A 137 18.59 -8.76 -18.58
C ARG A 137 17.69 -9.67 -17.72
N SER A 138 18.22 -10.23 -16.62
CA SER A 138 17.41 -11.07 -15.71
C SER A 138 16.35 -10.22 -14.99
N PHE A 139 16.72 -9.02 -14.54
CA PHE A 139 15.81 -8.10 -13.90
C PHE A 139 14.62 -7.73 -14.80
N LEU A 140 14.88 -7.36 -16.05
CA LEU A 140 13.84 -7.02 -17.02
C LEU A 140 12.95 -8.21 -17.34
N ARG A 141 13.51 -9.41 -17.56
CA ARG A 141 12.73 -10.61 -17.85
C ARG A 141 11.81 -10.97 -16.69
N ASP A 142 12.35 -11.04 -15.48
CA ASP A 142 11.58 -11.46 -14.30
C ASP A 142 10.56 -10.38 -13.89
N GLY A 143 10.92 -9.10 -14.07
CA GLY A 143 10.00 -7.98 -13.90
C GLY A 143 8.84 -8.02 -14.91
N LEU A 144 9.09 -8.33 -16.19
CA LEU A 144 8.04 -8.50 -17.19
C LEU A 144 7.11 -9.69 -16.85
N CYS A 145 7.65 -10.79 -16.35
CA CYS A 145 6.84 -11.94 -15.90
C CYS A 145 5.94 -11.55 -14.72
N PHE A 146 6.44 -10.76 -13.77
CA PHE A 146 5.66 -10.25 -12.64
C PHE A 146 4.54 -9.31 -13.11
N VAL A 147 4.87 -8.32 -13.93
CA VAL A 147 3.92 -7.34 -14.47
C VAL A 147 2.89 -7.99 -15.38
N ARG A 148 3.24 -9.07 -16.09
CA ARG A 148 2.28 -9.85 -16.90
C ARG A 148 1.06 -10.28 -16.11
N SER A 149 1.24 -10.74 -14.85
CA SER A 149 0.13 -11.13 -13.98
C SER A 149 -0.80 -9.97 -13.65
N MET A 150 -0.24 -8.77 -13.45
CA MET A 150 -1.01 -7.55 -13.23
C MET A 150 -1.75 -7.12 -14.51
N ILE A 151 -1.07 -7.14 -15.66
CA ILE A 151 -1.69 -6.84 -16.96
C ILE A 151 -2.86 -7.79 -17.23
N LEU A 152 -2.70 -9.09 -16.96
CA LEU A 152 -3.79 -10.04 -17.12
C LEU A 152 -5.00 -9.69 -16.24
N ALA A 153 -4.79 -9.29 -14.99
CA ALA A 153 -5.87 -8.83 -14.10
C ALA A 153 -6.56 -7.58 -14.64
N VAL A 154 -5.81 -6.61 -15.17
CA VAL A 154 -6.34 -5.39 -15.80
C VAL A 154 -7.18 -5.76 -17.04
N LEU A 155 -6.69 -6.65 -17.92
CA LEU A 155 -7.42 -7.11 -19.10
C LEU A 155 -8.72 -7.83 -18.71
N MET A 156 -8.68 -8.70 -17.71
CA MET A 156 -9.88 -9.34 -17.16
C MET A 156 -10.91 -8.34 -16.64
N SER A 157 -10.45 -7.20 -16.12
CA SER A 157 -11.31 -6.12 -15.60
C SER A 157 -11.81 -5.17 -16.70
N GLY A 158 -11.44 -5.40 -17.97
CA GLY A 158 -11.73 -4.51 -19.10
C GLY A 158 -13.21 -4.18 -19.27
N PHE A 159 -14.10 -5.14 -19.03
CA PHE A 159 -15.55 -4.95 -19.11
C PHE A 159 -16.08 -3.91 -18.09
N PHE A 160 -15.37 -3.70 -16.99
CA PHE A 160 -15.66 -2.68 -15.96
C PHE A 160 -14.86 -1.40 -16.19
N LEU A 161 -13.57 -1.51 -16.52
CA LEU A 161 -12.67 -0.37 -16.68
C LEU A 161 -13.01 0.48 -17.88
N VAL A 162 -13.36 -0.12 -19.03
CA VAL A 162 -13.64 0.62 -20.27
C VAL A 162 -14.86 1.54 -20.12
N PRO A 163 -16.05 1.08 -19.68
CA PRO A 163 -17.18 1.96 -19.45
C PRO A 163 -16.90 3.04 -18.40
N THR A 164 -16.16 2.67 -17.32
CA THR A 164 -15.78 3.62 -16.27
C THR A 164 -14.87 4.72 -16.81
N ALA A 165 -13.86 4.36 -17.61
CA ALA A 165 -12.96 5.33 -18.24
C ALA A 165 -13.73 6.28 -19.18
N LEU A 166 -14.62 5.76 -20.02
CA LEU A 166 -15.46 6.56 -20.91
C LEU A 166 -16.35 7.54 -20.13
N ALA A 167 -16.96 7.10 -19.04
CA ALA A 167 -17.79 7.95 -18.18
C ALA A 167 -16.97 9.08 -17.53
N LEU A 168 -15.71 8.84 -17.19
CA LEU A 168 -14.84 9.84 -16.57
C LEU A 168 -14.32 10.89 -17.54
N THR A 169 -14.18 10.58 -18.83
CA THR A 169 -13.70 11.55 -19.84
C THR A 169 -14.67 12.70 -20.06
N GLY A 170 -15.97 12.53 -19.75
CA GLY A 170 -17.01 13.53 -19.95
C GLY A 170 -17.25 14.51 -18.79
N GLY A 171 -16.63 14.32 -17.61
CA GLY A 171 -17.13 15.02 -16.41
C GLY A 171 -16.13 15.56 -15.40
N ARG A 172 -14.82 15.50 -15.63
CA ARG A 172 -13.84 16.00 -14.64
C ARG A 172 -13.13 17.27 -15.09
N SER A 173 -13.35 18.38 -14.40
CA SER A 173 -12.57 19.60 -14.56
C SER A 173 -11.17 19.45 -13.94
N LYS A 174 -10.14 19.94 -14.63
CA LYS A 174 -8.80 20.10 -14.08
C LYS A 174 -8.79 21.27 -13.10
N GLU A 175 -8.48 21.03 -11.85
CA GLU A 175 -8.59 22.03 -10.79
C GLU A 175 -7.33 22.88 -10.56
N GLN A 176 -6.20 22.70 -11.26
CA GLN A 176 -4.97 23.39 -10.86
C GLN A 176 -4.14 24.01 -12.01
N ASN A 177 -3.91 25.31 -11.87
CA ASN A 177 -2.78 26.07 -12.43
C ASN A 177 -1.51 25.85 -11.57
N THR A 178 -1.04 24.60 -11.42
CA THR A 178 0.22 24.33 -10.72
C THR A 178 1.39 24.44 -11.69
N SER A 179 2.45 25.14 -11.27
CA SER A 179 3.70 25.17 -12.02
C SER A 179 4.27 23.76 -12.16
N PHE A 180 4.73 23.38 -13.35
CA PHE A 180 5.33 22.06 -13.60
C PHE A 180 6.48 21.74 -12.63
N ALA A 181 7.27 22.74 -12.23
CA ALA A 181 8.37 22.59 -11.29
C ALA A 181 7.88 22.15 -9.89
N SER A 182 6.69 22.55 -9.44
CA SER A 182 6.17 22.21 -8.10
C SER A 182 5.86 20.71 -7.95
N PHE A 183 5.68 19.97 -9.03
CA PHE A 183 5.44 18.51 -8.98
C PHE A 183 6.68 17.72 -8.53
N PHE A 184 7.88 18.29 -8.68
CA PHE A 184 9.14 17.61 -8.36
C PHE A 184 9.79 18.10 -7.06
N ILE A 185 9.28 19.18 -6.45
CA ILE A 185 9.79 19.67 -5.17
C ILE A 185 9.24 18.76 -4.06
N PRO A 186 10.09 18.05 -3.29
CA PRO A 186 9.63 17.19 -2.21
C PRO A 186 8.78 17.94 -1.19
N GLN A 187 7.64 17.34 -0.84
CA GLN A 187 6.72 17.86 0.17
C GLN A 187 6.47 16.80 1.22
N ILE A 188 6.99 17.01 2.42
CA ILE A 188 6.80 16.12 3.56
C ILE A 188 6.10 16.93 4.65
N THR A 189 4.87 16.54 5.00
CA THR A 189 4.09 17.15 6.08
C THR A 189 3.81 16.12 7.16
N VAL A 190 3.86 16.51 8.43
CA VAL A 190 3.55 15.61 9.56
C VAL A 190 2.11 15.09 9.45
N GLU A 191 1.19 15.96 9.06
CA GLU A 191 -0.24 15.63 8.89
C GLU A 191 -0.48 14.45 7.94
N ARG A 192 0.35 14.27 6.90
CA ARG A 192 0.27 13.14 5.98
C ARG A 192 0.46 11.81 6.69
N PHE A 193 1.33 11.77 7.70
CA PHE A 193 1.72 10.54 8.40
C PHE A 193 0.90 10.30 9.65
N ALA A 194 0.54 11.34 10.39
CA ALA A 194 -0.06 11.26 11.72
C ALA A 194 -1.59 11.43 11.67
N TYR A 195 -2.30 10.40 12.10
CA TYR A 195 -3.73 10.41 12.45
C TYR A 195 -4.73 10.99 11.41
N SER A 196 -4.29 11.22 10.18
CA SER A 196 -5.18 11.70 9.11
C SER A 196 -6.06 10.57 8.60
N ILE A 197 -7.36 10.84 8.41
CA ILE A 197 -8.28 9.92 7.74
C ILE A 197 -8.12 9.92 6.21
N TYR A 198 -7.45 10.93 5.66
CA TYR A 198 -7.20 11.11 4.23
C TYR A 198 -5.73 10.98 3.84
N GLY A 199 -4.88 10.46 4.72
CA GLY A 199 -3.47 10.21 4.48
C GLY A 199 -3.10 8.79 4.87
N ILE A 200 -1.90 8.63 5.44
CA ILE A 200 -1.43 7.35 5.98
C ILE A 200 -2.07 7.08 7.34
N GLY A 201 -2.21 8.12 8.16
CA GLY A 201 -2.93 8.07 9.43
C GLY A 201 -2.39 7.08 10.45
N LEU A 202 -1.09 6.79 10.40
CA LEU A 202 -0.35 6.02 11.40
C LEU A 202 0.19 6.96 12.49
N THR A 203 1.18 6.50 13.23
CA THR A 203 1.91 7.30 14.23
C THR A 203 3.16 7.92 13.62
N THR A 204 3.74 8.91 14.30
CA THR A 204 5.02 9.54 13.93
C THR A 204 6.19 8.54 13.87
N LEU A 205 6.04 7.36 14.49
CA LEU A 205 6.99 6.25 14.38
C LEU A 205 7.32 5.91 12.92
N VAL A 206 6.37 6.06 12.00
CA VAL A 206 6.60 5.81 10.56
C VAL A 206 7.73 6.68 10.02
N ILE A 207 7.82 7.94 10.42
CA ILE A 207 8.87 8.86 9.98
C ILE A 207 10.23 8.36 10.47
N THR A 208 10.32 7.98 11.74
CA THR A 208 11.54 7.37 12.32
C THR A 208 11.94 6.11 11.56
N VAL A 209 10.99 5.24 11.25
CA VAL A 209 11.22 3.98 10.53
C VAL A 209 11.70 4.24 9.11
N LEU A 210 11.10 5.18 8.39
CA LEU A 210 11.54 5.55 7.05
C LEU A 210 12.96 6.12 7.06
N LEU A 211 13.28 7.04 7.96
CA LEU A 211 14.62 7.61 8.10
C LEU A 211 15.65 6.54 8.48
N THR A 212 15.31 5.65 9.42
CA THR A 212 16.20 4.54 9.80
C THR A 212 16.39 3.57 8.63
N GLY A 213 15.34 3.28 7.89
CA GLY A 213 15.36 2.36 6.75
C GLY A 213 16.28 2.82 5.62
N LEU A 214 16.48 4.14 5.44
CA LEU A 214 17.47 4.68 4.51
C LEU A 214 18.92 4.28 4.88
N LEU A 215 19.17 4.00 6.15
CA LEU A 215 20.48 3.63 6.69
C LEU A 215 20.72 2.10 6.73
N TYR A 216 19.72 1.27 6.35
CA TYR A 216 19.88 -0.19 6.34
C TYR A 216 21.01 -0.63 5.41
N ARG A 217 21.60 -1.80 5.69
CA ARG A 217 22.71 -2.33 4.89
C ARG A 217 22.22 -3.18 3.71
N LYS A 218 21.12 -3.91 3.91
CA LYS A 218 20.61 -4.85 2.92
C LYS A 218 19.86 -4.15 1.80
N VAL A 219 20.17 -4.50 0.55
CA VAL A 219 19.63 -3.83 -0.65
C VAL A 219 18.10 -3.93 -0.70
N TYR A 220 17.52 -5.09 -0.42
CA TYR A 220 16.07 -5.30 -0.50
C TYR A 220 15.28 -4.45 0.51
N GLU A 221 15.82 -4.25 1.74
CA GLU A 221 15.23 -3.38 2.75
C GLU A 221 15.28 -1.91 2.31
N LYS A 222 16.43 -1.49 1.75
CA LYS A 222 16.60 -0.15 1.19
C LYS A 222 15.62 0.12 0.05
N VAL A 223 15.50 -0.80 -0.89
CA VAL A 223 14.64 -0.65 -2.08
C VAL A 223 13.20 -0.36 -1.66
N LEU A 224 12.65 -1.11 -0.69
CA LEU A 224 11.30 -0.87 -0.20
C LEU A 224 11.18 0.50 0.49
N THR A 225 12.14 0.84 1.36
CA THR A 225 12.13 2.11 2.08
C THR A 225 12.28 3.30 1.12
N TYR A 226 13.27 3.26 0.21
CA TYR A 226 13.46 4.32 -0.78
C TYR A 226 12.24 4.47 -1.69
N GLY A 227 11.65 3.34 -2.13
CA GLY A 227 10.42 3.35 -2.92
C GLY A 227 9.27 4.05 -2.20
N CYS A 228 9.03 3.71 -0.93
CA CYS A 228 7.99 4.38 -0.13
C CYS A 228 8.32 5.87 0.09
N VAL A 229 9.56 6.23 0.42
CA VAL A 229 9.96 7.63 0.63
C VAL A 229 9.79 8.45 -0.65
N ILE A 230 10.24 7.94 -1.80
CA ILE A 230 10.11 8.63 -3.09
C ILE A 230 8.64 8.88 -3.43
N VAL A 231 7.80 7.84 -3.31
CA VAL A 231 6.37 7.94 -3.63
C VAL A 231 5.67 8.93 -2.69
N LEU A 232 6.02 8.94 -1.40
CA LEU A 232 5.40 9.82 -0.42
C LEU A 232 5.92 11.26 -0.47
N ALA A 233 7.20 11.46 -0.80
CA ALA A 233 7.82 12.78 -0.79
C ALA A 233 7.56 13.59 -2.06
N ILE A 234 7.46 12.93 -3.22
CA ILE A 234 7.39 13.63 -4.51
C ILE A 234 5.93 13.77 -4.97
N PRO A 235 5.40 15.02 -5.07
CA PRO A 235 3.99 15.27 -5.40
C PRO A 235 3.54 14.71 -6.75
N VAL A 236 4.46 14.49 -7.71
CA VAL A 236 4.13 13.89 -9.01
C VAL A 236 3.43 12.54 -8.86
N PHE A 237 3.80 11.73 -7.85
CA PHE A 237 3.11 10.45 -7.61
C PHE A 237 1.67 10.67 -7.14
N ALA A 238 1.44 11.62 -6.22
CA ALA A 238 0.09 11.97 -5.81
C ALA A 238 -0.75 12.47 -6.99
N TYR A 239 -0.17 13.27 -7.87
CA TYR A 239 -0.82 13.76 -9.08
C TYR A 239 -1.16 12.63 -10.04
N LEU A 240 -0.20 11.75 -10.37
CA LEU A 240 -0.40 10.62 -11.29
C LEU A 240 -1.43 9.62 -10.74
N LEU A 241 -1.34 9.28 -9.45
CA LEU A 241 -2.28 8.36 -8.78
C LEU A 241 -3.71 8.95 -8.69
N ASN A 242 -3.86 10.27 -8.76
CA ASN A 242 -5.16 10.96 -8.89
C ASN A 242 -5.62 11.13 -10.34
N GLY A 243 -5.01 10.42 -11.30
CA GLY A 243 -5.36 10.47 -12.71
C GLY A 243 -4.96 11.76 -13.40
N GLY A 244 -3.93 12.47 -12.89
CA GLY A 244 -3.44 13.72 -13.48
C GLY A 244 -4.35 14.94 -13.29
N LEU A 245 -5.19 14.94 -12.24
CA LEU A 245 -6.18 15.99 -12.03
C LEU A 245 -5.81 16.94 -10.89
N TYR A 246 -5.37 16.40 -9.73
CA TYR A 246 -5.05 17.16 -8.53
C TYR A 246 -4.11 16.39 -7.59
N ILE A 247 -3.54 17.07 -6.59
CA ILE A 247 -2.69 16.46 -5.57
C ILE A 247 -3.52 16.29 -4.29
N ARG A 248 -3.70 15.05 -3.83
CA ARG A 248 -4.39 14.71 -2.57
C ARG A 248 -3.78 13.46 -1.95
N ASP A 249 -3.62 13.46 -0.64
CA ASP A 249 -2.92 12.41 0.10
C ASP A 249 -3.66 11.09 0.20
N LYS A 250 -4.98 11.05 -0.03
CA LYS A 250 -5.79 9.82 0.02
C LYS A 250 -5.28 8.70 -0.90
N VAL A 251 -4.56 9.04 -1.96
CA VAL A 251 -3.98 8.06 -2.90
C VAL A 251 -2.84 7.24 -2.30
N PHE A 252 -2.33 7.65 -1.13
CA PHE A 252 -1.28 6.92 -0.42
C PHE A 252 -1.83 5.86 0.56
N ILE A 253 -3.15 5.81 0.79
CA ILE A 253 -3.77 4.79 1.65
C ILE A 253 -3.35 3.36 1.26
N PRO A 254 -3.20 2.99 -0.03
CA PRO A 254 -2.71 1.66 -0.41
C PRO A 254 -1.29 1.32 0.04
N LEU A 255 -0.47 2.29 0.44
CA LEU A 255 0.87 2.04 0.99
C LEU A 255 0.83 1.61 2.47
N LEU A 256 -0.31 1.74 3.14
CA LEU A 256 -0.46 1.47 4.57
C LEU A 256 0.06 0.08 5.00
N PRO A 257 -0.29 -1.04 4.32
CA PRO A 257 0.25 -2.35 4.68
C PRO A 257 1.78 -2.41 4.58
N LEU A 258 2.38 -1.77 3.57
CA LEU A 258 3.84 -1.75 3.40
C LEU A 258 4.54 -0.93 4.48
N LEU A 259 3.95 0.18 4.90
CA LEU A 259 4.50 0.99 5.99
C LEU A 259 4.45 0.23 7.32
N CYS A 260 3.35 -0.46 7.60
CA CYS A 260 3.27 -1.36 8.76
C CYS A 260 4.31 -2.51 8.67
N TYR A 261 4.56 -3.03 7.48
CA TYR A 261 5.61 -4.03 7.26
C TYR A 261 7.02 -3.47 7.50
N LEU A 262 7.31 -2.24 7.07
CA LEU A 262 8.57 -1.58 7.39
C LEU A 262 8.75 -1.39 8.90
N ILE A 263 7.68 -1.10 9.63
CA ILE A 263 7.71 -1.07 11.10
C ILE A 263 8.06 -2.46 11.66
N SER A 264 7.53 -3.56 11.07
CA SER A 264 7.90 -4.92 11.52
C SER A 264 9.39 -5.19 11.37
N ILE A 265 9.98 -4.81 10.23
CA ILE A 265 11.43 -4.94 9.98
C ILE A 265 12.23 -4.11 11.02
N TYR A 266 11.80 -2.90 11.27
CA TYR A 266 12.44 -2.01 12.26
C TYR A 266 12.42 -2.61 13.66
N LEU A 267 11.24 -3.06 14.13
CA LEU A 267 11.08 -3.67 15.46
C LEU A 267 11.91 -4.97 15.61
N GLU A 268 11.97 -5.77 14.57
CA GLU A 268 12.79 -6.98 14.56
C GLU A 268 14.29 -6.65 14.70
N LYS A 269 14.77 -5.64 13.98
CA LYS A 269 16.15 -5.16 14.08
C LYS A 269 16.47 -4.55 15.44
N CYS A 270 15.52 -3.81 16.04
CA CYS A 270 15.66 -3.32 17.40
C CYS A 270 15.80 -4.48 18.40
N ARG A 271 14.93 -5.50 18.27
CA ARG A 271 14.95 -6.70 19.14
C ARG A 271 16.26 -7.47 19.00
N LYS A 272 16.78 -7.61 17.78
CA LYS A 272 18.04 -8.31 17.51
C LYS A 272 19.28 -7.45 17.78
N ARG A 273 19.11 -6.19 18.18
CA ARG A 273 20.20 -5.22 18.37
C ARG A 273 21.09 -5.04 17.14
N GLU A 274 20.51 -5.17 15.96
CA GLU A 274 21.21 -5.00 14.66
C GLU A 274 21.38 -3.54 14.24
N LEU A 275 20.64 -2.63 14.89
CA LEU A 275 20.73 -1.19 14.60
C LEU A 275 21.97 -0.61 15.30
N SER A 276 22.79 0.11 14.52
CA SER A 276 23.85 0.91 15.11
C SER A 276 23.25 2.05 15.96
N PHE A 277 24.00 2.51 16.94
CA PHE A 277 23.58 3.64 17.80
C PHE A 277 23.12 4.86 16.97
N ILE A 278 23.86 5.21 15.92
CA ILE A 278 23.52 6.31 15.02
C ILE A 278 22.21 6.05 14.29
N ALA A 279 22.02 4.84 13.74
CA ALA A 279 20.81 4.49 12.99
C ALA A 279 19.55 4.40 13.89
N GLY A 280 19.71 4.20 15.18
CA GLY A 280 18.59 4.18 16.12
C GLY A 280 18.23 5.55 16.69
N ILE A 281 19.21 6.36 17.07
CA ILE A 281 19.00 7.60 17.80
C ILE A 281 18.80 8.80 16.87
N VAL A 282 19.61 8.95 15.83
CA VAL A 282 19.56 10.13 14.95
C VAL A 282 18.17 10.26 14.27
N PRO A 283 17.58 9.23 13.67
CA PRO A 283 16.23 9.33 13.10
C PRO A 283 15.17 9.70 14.14
N TYR A 284 15.28 9.18 15.35
CA TYR A 284 14.36 9.51 16.44
C TYR A 284 14.44 11.00 16.82
N ILE A 285 15.66 11.55 16.99
CA ILE A 285 15.86 12.96 17.30
C ILE A 285 15.30 13.84 16.17
N ILE A 286 15.62 13.50 14.90
CA ILE A 286 15.11 14.25 13.74
C ILE A 286 13.58 14.23 13.72
N THR A 287 12.96 13.07 13.94
CA THR A 287 11.49 12.95 14.00
C THR A 287 10.91 13.81 15.11
N THR A 288 11.52 13.82 16.30
CA THR A 288 11.07 14.61 17.43
C THR A 288 11.14 16.11 17.11
N ILE A 289 12.24 16.59 16.54
CA ILE A 289 12.40 17.99 16.12
C ILE A 289 11.39 18.37 15.02
N PHE A 290 11.10 17.43 14.12
CA PHE A 290 10.18 17.68 12.99
C PHE A 290 8.70 17.75 13.43
N VAL A 291 8.36 17.09 14.54
CA VAL A 291 6.97 16.98 15.06
C VAL A 291 6.63 18.08 16.07
N ILE A 292 7.63 18.62 16.78
CA ILE A 292 7.45 19.76 17.71
C ILE A 292 7.45 21.06 16.94
#